data_802a29725635261bf3ee220cfbad7a11
#
_entry.id   802a29725635261bf3ee220cfbad7a11
#
_cell.length_a   1.000
_cell.length_b   1.000
_cell.length_c   1.000
_cell.angle_alpha   90.00
_cell.angle_beta   90.00
_cell.angle_gamma   90.00
#
_symmetry.space_group_name_H-M   'P 1'
#
loop_
_entity.id
_entity.type
_entity.pdbx_description
1 polymer ?
#
loop_
_entity_poly.entity_id
_entity_poly.type
_entity_poly.pdbx_seq_one_letter_code
_entity_poly.pdbx_strand_id
1 'polypeptide(L)'
;MTSSGTQSGTKPGIKPETKSARAPVLLIEDEPAVMALVRAVLEGHGYAVVSTESGADALRLLETGDFHGVVSDMRTPGGVDGAQVYAWIATHRPELASRLVFITGDIANQETAATLRRTGAPCVEKPFRVQEFISVVEQTMGKATS
;
A
#
# COMPACT_ATOMS: atom_id res chain seq x y z
N MET A 1 -7.56 22.65 24.37
CA MET A 1 -8.06 22.94 24.60
C MET A 1 -8.24 22.85 24.42
N THR A 2 -7.84 22.63 24.22
CA THR A 2 -8.27 22.68 24.23
C THR A 2 -8.39 22.35 24.00
N SER A 3 -8.23 21.86 23.70
CA SER A 3 -8.67 21.78 23.69
C SER A 3 -8.81 21.47 23.46
N SER A 4 -8.59 21.14 23.26
CA SER A 4 -9.05 21.08 23.25
C SER A 4 -9.14 20.76 23.01
N GLY A 5 -8.66 20.61 22.95
CA GLY A 5 -9.28 20.60 22.95
C GLY A 5 -9.14 20.14 22.68
N THR A 6 -8.90 19.53 22.35
CA THR A 6 -9.11 19.44 22.28
C THR A 6 -8.91 19.17 22.16
N GLN A 7 -8.65 18.87 21.96
CA GLN A 7 -8.84 18.96 21.94
C GLN A 7 -8.76 18.65 21.85
N SER A 8 -8.29 18.37 21.82
CA SER A 8 -8.47 18.35 21.81
C SER A 8 -8.22 18.13 21.73
N GLY A 9 -7.54 18.08 21.79
CA GLY A 9 -7.82 18.16 21.85
C GLY A 9 -7.30 17.90 21.74
N THR A 10 -6.81 17.60 21.61
CA THR A 10 -6.64 17.69 21.64
C THR A 10 -6.16 17.60 21.63
N LYS A 11 -5.77 17.49 21.64
CA LYS A 11 -5.54 17.65 21.65
C LYS A 11 -4.93 17.53 21.67
N PRO A 12 -4.72 17.48 21.92
CA PRO A 12 -4.25 17.35 21.74
C PRO A 12 -3.50 17.16 21.43
N GLY A 13 -2.98 17.23 21.37
CA GLY A 13 -2.67 16.84 20.97
C GLY A 13 -1.86 16.48 20.47
N ILE A 14 -1.73 16.53 20.44
CA ILE A 14 -1.28 16.12 19.83
C ILE A 14 -0.51 15.82 19.44
N LYS A 15 -0.33 15.81 19.22
CA LYS A 15 0.02 15.40 18.55
C LYS A 15 0.82 15.05 18.19
N PRO A 16 0.86 15.03 18.41
CA PRO A 16 1.29 14.52 17.59
C PRO A 16 1.90 14.23 16.93
N GLU A 17 1.84 14.15 16.95
CA GLU A 17 1.89 13.81 16.24
C GLU A 17 2.19 13.37 15.50
N THR A 18 2.19 13.56 15.54
CA THR A 18 2.05 13.10 14.81
C THR A 18 2.57 12.45 14.12
N LYS A 19 2.76 12.24 14.13
CA LYS A 19 3.10 11.43 13.52
C LYS A 19 2.81 10.55 13.05
N SER A 20 3.31 10.52 13.51
CA SER A 20 2.99 9.21 13.29
C SER A 20 1.59 8.99 13.02
N ALA A 21 0.93 9.85 13.17
CA ALA A 21 -0.43 9.83 12.74
C ALA A 21 -0.57 9.59 11.24
N ARG A 22 0.53 9.25 10.59
CA ARG A 22 0.52 8.93 9.18
C ARG A 22 -0.20 7.61 8.93
N ALA A 23 -1.05 7.58 7.91
CA ALA A 23 -1.81 6.39 7.58
C ALA A 23 -0.89 5.24 7.16
N PRO A 24 -1.30 3.99 7.41
CA PRO A 24 -0.46 2.86 7.06
C PRO A 24 -0.46 2.55 5.57
N VAL A 25 0.51 1.75 5.15
CA VAL A 25 0.54 1.15 3.83
C VAL A 25 -0.30 -0.12 3.88
N LEU A 26 -1.18 -0.29 2.89
CA LEU A 26 -1.95 -1.52 2.74
C LEU A 26 -1.13 -2.50 1.92
N LEU A 27 -0.86 -3.67 2.47
CA LEU A 27 -0.08 -4.73 1.81
C LEU A 27 -1.00 -5.90 1.50
N ILE A 28 -1.10 -6.26 0.23
CA ILE A 28 -1.95 -7.36 -0.24
C ILE A 28 -1.04 -8.44 -0.80
N GLU A 29 -0.94 -9.56 -0.11
CA GLU A 29 -0.02 -10.64 -0.48
C GLU A 29 -0.47 -11.92 0.22
N ASP A 30 -0.59 -13.03 -0.53
CA ASP A 30 -1.05 -14.28 0.05
C ASP A 30 0.08 -15.26 0.41
N GLU A 31 1.31 -15.02 -0.06
CA GLU A 31 2.45 -15.86 0.29
C GLU A 31 3.03 -15.39 1.63
N PRO A 32 2.98 -16.24 2.68
CA PRO A 32 3.40 -15.78 4.01
C PRO A 32 4.85 -15.29 4.07
N ALA A 33 5.77 -15.95 3.36
CA ALA A 33 7.17 -15.55 3.38
C ALA A 33 7.37 -14.19 2.72
N VAL A 34 6.69 -13.94 1.61
CA VAL A 34 6.79 -12.65 0.91
C VAL A 34 6.13 -11.56 1.75
N MET A 35 4.96 -11.85 2.33
CA MET A 35 4.29 -10.89 3.19
C MET A 35 5.19 -10.49 4.37
N ALA A 36 5.81 -11.47 5.03
CA ALA A 36 6.68 -11.19 6.16
C ALA A 36 7.86 -10.33 5.76
N LEU A 37 8.49 -10.64 4.62
CA LEU A 37 9.63 -9.88 4.14
C LEU A 37 9.23 -8.44 3.81
N VAL A 38 8.17 -8.27 3.04
CA VAL A 38 7.73 -6.94 2.59
C VAL A 38 7.32 -6.10 3.79
N ARG A 39 6.57 -6.70 4.72
CA ARG A 39 6.17 -6.00 5.95
C ARG A 39 7.41 -5.53 6.73
N ALA A 40 8.38 -6.43 6.91
CA ALA A 40 9.58 -6.09 7.67
C ALA A 40 10.35 -4.94 7.02
N VAL A 41 10.48 -4.97 5.69
CA VAL A 41 11.17 -3.91 4.96
C VAL A 41 10.44 -2.58 5.12
N LEU A 42 9.13 -2.58 4.95
CA LEU A 42 8.35 -1.35 5.07
C LEU A 42 8.42 -0.80 6.49
N GLU A 43 8.25 -1.65 7.50
CA GLU A 43 8.31 -1.21 8.88
C GLU A 43 9.70 -0.71 9.25
N GLY A 44 10.74 -1.34 8.71
CA GLY A 44 12.11 -0.91 8.93
C GLY A 44 12.40 0.47 8.36
N HIS A 45 11.60 0.93 7.42
CA HIS A 45 11.74 2.26 6.83
C HIS A 45 10.67 3.24 7.33
N GLY A 46 10.02 2.90 8.43
CA GLY A 46 9.14 3.82 9.13
C GLY A 46 7.67 3.78 8.74
N TYR A 47 7.29 2.89 7.83
CA TYR A 47 5.88 2.77 7.45
C TYR A 47 5.14 1.87 8.44
N ALA A 48 3.95 2.27 8.83
CA ALA A 48 3.02 1.35 9.46
C ALA A 48 2.39 0.50 8.36
N VAL A 49 2.05 -0.75 8.65
CA VAL A 49 1.56 -1.68 7.64
C VAL A 49 0.29 -2.38 8.14
N VAL A 50 -0.73 -2.39 7.28
CA VAL A 50 -1.89 -3.25 7.45
C VAL A 50 -1.82 -4.27 6.31
N SER A 51 -1.85 -5.55 6.63
CA SER A 51 -1.69 -6.59 5.62
C SER A 51 -2.95 -7.43 5.50
N THR A 52 -3.20 -7.91 4.29
CA THR A 52 -4.30 -8.83 4.01
C THR A 52 -3.87 -9.81 2.94
N GLU A 53 -4.52 -10.98 2.90
CA GLU A 53 -4.16 -12.04 1.98
C GLU A 53 -5.00 -12.04 0.72
N SER A 54 -6.08 -11.26 0.66
CA SER A 54 -6.99 -11.31 -0.49
C SER A 54 -7.38 -9.93 -0.96
N GLY A 55 -7.65 -9.82 -2.26
CA GLY A 55 -8.15 -8.59 -2.84
C GLY A 55 -9.52 -8.20 -2.29
N ALA A 56 -10.38 -9.19 -2.02
CA ALA A 56 -11.71 -8.90 -1.49
C ALA A 56 -11.63 -8.24 -0.11
N ASP A 57 -10.76 -8.75 0.76
CA ASP A 57 -10.58 -8.13 2.08
C ASP A 57 -9.94 -6.76 1.94
N ALA A 58 -9.02 -6.59 0.98
CA ALA A 58 -8.41 -5.29 0.72
C ALA A 58 -9.48 -4.26 0.35
N LEU A 59 -10.43 -4.63 -0.50
CA LEU A 59 -11.49 -3.70 -0.89
C LEU A 59 -12.33 -3.28 0.30
N ARG A 60 -12.61 -4.21 1.22
CA ARG A 60 -13.37 -3.87 2.43
C ARG A 60 -12.59 -2.87 3.29
N LEU A 61 -11.29 -3.07 3.44
CA LEU A 61 -10.44 -2.15 4.19
C LEU A 61 -10.41 -0.77 3.53
N LEU A 62 -10.35 -0.74 2.21
CA LEU A 62 -10.28 0.51 1.46
C LEU A 62 -11.56 1.32 1.52
N GLU A 63 -12.70 0.67 1.77
CA GLU A 63 -13.97 1.38 1.87
C GLU A 63 -14.02 2.36 3.04
N THR A 64 -13.37 2.02 4.13
CA THR A 64 -13.49 2.80 5.36
C THR A 64 -12.16 3.31 5.90
N GLY A 65 -11.03 2.72 5.48
CA GLY A 65 -9.73 3.06 6.03
C GLY A 65 -8.99 4.09 5.21
N ASP A 66 -8.10 4.80 5.87
CA ASP A 66 -7.18 5.72 5.23
C ASP A 66 -5.83 5.03 5.08
N PHE A 67 -5.22 5.16 3.91
CA PHE A 67 -3.93 4.51 3.63
C PHE A 67 -2.98 5.49 2.97
N HIS A 68 -1.70 5.35 3.34
CA HIS A 68 -0.63 6.15 2.76
C HIS A 68 -0.31 5.69 1.33
N GLY A 69 -0.41 4.41 1.09
CA GLY A 69 -0.15 3.81 -0.21
C GLY A 69 -0.55 2.34 -0.18
N VAL A 70 -0.41 1.69 -1.32
CA VAL A 70 -0.78 0.27 -1.46
C VAL A 70 0.36 -0.48 -2.13
N VAL A 71 0.73 -1.63 -1.57
CA VAL A 71 1.63 -2.59 -2.20
C VAL A 71 0.80 -3.84 -2.45
N SER A 72 0.63 -4.24 -3.69
CA SER A 72 -0.26 -5.34 -4.04
C SER A 72 0.41 -6.34 -4.95
N ASP A 73 0.33 -7.62 -4.59
CA ASP A 73 0.61 -8.68 -5.54
C ASP A 73 -0.35 -8.51 -6.72
N MET A 74 0.15 -8.76 -7.92
CA MET A 74 -0.70 -8.72 -9.11
C MET A 74 -1.75 -9.82 -9.08
N ARG A 75 -1.44 -10.97 -8.51
CA ARG A 75 -2.32 -12.11 -8.44
C ARG A 75 -2.61 -12.49 -7.00
N THR A 76 -3.88 -12.42 -6.63
CA THR A 76 -4.33 -12.83 -5.30
C THR A 76 -5.48 -13.82 -5.46
N PRO A 77 -5.69 -14.71 -4.48
CA PRO A 77 -6.76 -15.70 -4.57
C PRO A 77 -8.14 -15.07 -4.41
N GLY A 78 -9.15 -15.81 -4.79
CA GLY A 78 -10.53 -15.47 -4.47
C GLY A 78 -11.23 -14.56 -5.47
N GLY A 79 -10.74 -14.46 -6.69
CA GLY A 79 -11.45 -13.77 -7.76
C GLY A 79 -11.28 -12.27 -7.85
N VAL A 80 -10.61 -11.64 -6.87
CA VAL A 80 -10.28 -10.22 -6.94
C VAL A 80 -8.77 -10.12 -6.94
N ASP A 81 -8.20 -9.75 -8.08
CA ASP A 81 -6.76 -9.64 -8.23
C ASP A 81 -6.28 -8.20 -8.12
N GLY A 82 -4.95 -8.01 -8.28
CA GLY A 82 -4.37 -6.68 -8.16
C GLY A 82 -4.92 -5.69 -9.17
N ALA A 83 -5.23 -6.14 -10.39
CA ALA A 83 -5.80 -5.27 -11.41
C ALA A 83 -7.17 -4.75 -10.99
N GLN A 84 -7.97 -5.61 -10.38
CA GLN A 84 -9.31 -5.23 -9.93
C GLN A 84 -9.25 -4.31 -8.73
N VAL A 85 -8.30 -4.54 -7.81
CA VAL A 85 -8.09 -3.63 -6.68
C VAL A 85 -7.70 -2.25 -7.21
N TYR A 86 -6.77 -2.20 -8.17
CA TYR A 86 -6.37 -0.93 -8.76
C TYR A 86 -7.57 -0.22 -9.40
N ALA A 87 -8.39 -0.95 -10.15
CA ALA A 87 -9.55 -0.35 -10.82
C ALA A 87 -10.51 0.28 -9.80
N TRP A 88 -10.76 -0.42 -8.70
CA TRP A 88 -11.60 0.13 -7.64
C TRP A 88 -11.00 1.41 -7.06
N ILE A 89 -9.69 1.39 -6.76
CA ILE A 89 -9.00 2.55 -6.19
C ILE A 89 -9.05 3.72 -7.17
N ALA A 90 -8.80 3.48 -8.45
CA ALA A 90 -8.80 4.54 -9.45
C ALA A 90 -10.17 5.22 -9.55
N THR A 91 -11.23 4.45 -9.34
CA THR A 91 -12.59 4.99 -9.40
C THR A 91 -12.98 5.73 -8.12
N HIS A 92 -12.64 5.18 -6.97
CA HIS A 92 -13.15 5.66 -5.67
C HIS A 92 -12.14 6.48 -4.88
N ARG A 93 -10.85 6.23 -5.08
CA ARG A 93 -9.77 6.88 -4.33
C ARG A 93 -8.64 7.24 -5.30
N PRO A 94 -8.86 8.11 -6.29
CA PRO A 94 -7.84 8.36 -7.33
C PRO A 94 -6.52 8.89 -6.78
N GLU A 95 -6.53 9.62 -5.67
CA GLU A 95 -5.29 10.08 -5.05
C GLU A 95 -4.43 8.90 -4.58
N LEU A 96 -5.07 7.78 -4.19
CA LEU A 96 -4.35 6.60 -3.73
C LEU A 96 -3.84 5.76 -4.89
N ALA A 97 -4.50 5.83 -6.06
CA ALA A 97 -4.06 5.10 -7.24
C ALA A 97 -2.65 5.50 -7.67
N SER A 98 -2.26 6.75 -7.43
CA SER A 98 -0.91 7.22 -7.77
C SER A 98 0.14 6.77 -6.75
N ARG A 99 -0.28 6.15 -5.66
CA ARG A 99 0.61 5.66 -4.61
C ARG A 99 0.48 4.14 -4.46
N LEU A 100 0.40 3.43 -5.58
CA LEU A 100 0.28 1.98 -5.60
C LEU A 100 1.46 1.37 -6.33
N VAL A 101 2.06 0.34 -5.74
CA VAL A 101 3.15 -0.44 -6.32
C VAL A 101 2.68 -1.89 -6.44
N PHE A 102 2.81 -2.46 -7.63
CA PHE A 102 2.55 -3.89 -7.82
C PHE A 102 3.80 -4.72 -7.55
N ILE A 103 3.58 -5.95 -7.09
CA ILE A 103 4.62 -6.98 -7.02
C ILE A 103 4.14 -8.15 -7.87
N THR A 104 5.02 -8.76 -8.66
CA THR A 104 4.64 -9.90 -9.47
C THR A 104 5.80 -10.88 -9.59
N GLY A 105 5.46 -12.17 -9.66
CA GLY A 105 6.45 -13.21 -9.96
C GLY A 105 6.57 -13.48 -11.45
N ASP A 106 5.74 -12.85 -12.29
CA ASP A 106 5.73 -13.14 -13.72
C ASP A 106 5.38 -11.89 -14.52
N ILE A 107 6.36 -11.02 -14.65
CA ILE A 107 6.17 -9.75 -15.36
C ILE A 107 5.95 -9.97 -16.87
N ALA A 108 6.37 -11.13 -17.38
CA ALA A 108 6.20 -11.45 -18.81
C ALA A 108 4.82 -11.99 -19.12
N ASN A 109 4.00 -12.30 -18.13
CA ASN A 109 2.63 -12.73 -18.35
C ASN A 109 1.86 -11.64 -19.08
N GLN A 110 1.10 -12.06 -20.12
CA GLN A 110 0.43 -11.09 -20.99
C GLN A 110 -0.60 -10.24 -20.25
N GLU A 111 -1.35 -10.83 -19.34
CA GLU A 111 -2.34 -10.08 -18.56
C GLU A 111 -1.66 -9.07 -17.63
N THR A 112 -0.57 -9.50 -17.00
CA THR A 112 0.20 -8.60 -16.13
C THR A 112 0.75 -7.44 -16.94
N ALA A 113 1.39 -7.73 -18.08
CA ALA A 113 1.97 -6.69 -18.92
C ALA A 113 0.89 -5.71 -19.41
N ALA A 114 -0.27 -6.23 -19.78
CA ALA A 114 -1.38 -5.37 -20.21
C ALA A 114 -1.87 -4.46 -19.10
N THR A 115 -1.97 -5.01 -17.88
CA THR A 115 -2.39 -4.21 -16.72
C THR A 115 -1.38 -3.11 -16.43
N LEU A 116 -0.09 -3.43 -16.48
CA LEU A 116 0.95 -2.44 -16.21
C LEU A 116 0.94 -1.32 -17.24
N ARG A 117 0.75 -1.66 -18.51
CA ARG A 117 0.65 -0.64 -19.57
C ARG A 117 -0.58 0.24 -19.37
N ARG A 118 -1.71 -0.37 -19.03
CA ARG A 118 -2.95 0.36 -18.87
C ARG A 118 -2.94 1.29 -17.67
N THR A 119 -2.38 0.82 -16.56
CA THR A 119 -2.42 1.57 -15.31
C THR A 119 -1.26 2.54 -15.16
N GLY A 120 -0.12 2.25 -15.77
CA GLY A 120 1.10 3.02 -15.55
C GLY A 120 1.69 2.85 -14.17
N ALA A 121 1.17 1.94 -13.36
CA ALA A 121 1.64 1.74 -12.00
C ALA A 121 3.02 1.06 -12.01
N PRO A 122 3.91 1.42 -11.09
CA PRO A 122 5.21 0.75 -11.00
C PRO A 122 5.05 -0.68 -10.51
N CYS A 123 6.00 -1.53 -10.90
CA CYS A 123 5.97 -2.94 -10.56
C CYS A 123 7.37 -3.42 -10.19
N VAL A 124 7.45 -4.22 -9.14
CA VAL A 124 8.69 -4.86 -8.73
C VAL A 124 8.54 -6.36 -8.95
N GLU A 125 9.50 -6.97 -9.64
CA GLU A 125 9.43 -8.40 -9.96
C GLU A 125 10.08 -9.22 -8.86
N LYS A 126 9.41 -10.31 -8.47
CA LYS A 126 9.96 -11.28 -7.52
C LYS A 126 10.90 -12.25 -8.23
N PRO A 127 12.00 -12.65 -7.63
CA PRO A 127 12.55 -12.15 -6.37
C PRO A 127 13.19 -10.79 -6.57
N PHE A 128 13.06 -9.92 -5.57
CA PHE A 128 13.59 -8.55 -5.67
C PHE A 128 14.65 -8.31 -4.61
N ARG A 129 15.47 -7.29 -4.86
CA ARG A 129 16.39 -6.79 -3.86
C ARG A 129 15.66 -5.79 -2.97
N VAL A 130 15.99 -5.82 -1.68
CA VAL A 130 15.34 -4.93 -0.71
C VAL A 130 15.51 -3.47 -1.12
N GLN A 131 16.73 -3.08 -1.55
CA GLN A 131 16.98 -1.70 -1.95
C GLN A 131 16.18 -1.29 -3.18
N GLU A 132 16.02 -2.20 -4.13
CA GLU A 132 15.21 -1.94 -5.31
C GLU A 132 13.76 -1.71 -4.92
N PHE A 133 13.22 -2.59 -4.07
CA PHE A 133 11.83 -2.50 -3.65
C PHE A 133 11.56 -1.20 -2.90
N ILE A 134 12.40 -0.89 -1.89
CA ILE A 134 12.15 0.31 -1.08
C ILE A 134 12.34 1.60 -1.89
N SER A 135 13.26 1.59 -2.86
CA SER A 135 13.45 2.73 -3.73
C SER A 135 12.18 3.03 -4.54
N VAL A 136 11.56 1.98 -5.10
CA VAL A 136 10.31 2.14 -5.85
C VAL A 136 9.19 2.63 -4.94
N VAL A 137 9.09 2.06 -3.74
CA VAL A 137 8.06 2.47 -2.79
C VAL A 137 8.21 3.95 -2.43
N GLU A 138 9.42 4.38 -2.10
CA GLU A 138 9.64 5.78 -1.69
C GLU A 138 9.40 6.74 -2.84
N GLN A 139 9.77 6.36 -4.06
CA GLN A 139 9.51 7.20 -5.24
C GLN A 139 8.02 7.31 -5.53
N THR A 140 7.27 6.25 -5.26
CA THR A 140 5.86 6.19 -5.64
C THR A 140 4.96 6.83 -4.61
N MET A 141 5.21 6.59 -3.33
CA MET A 141 4.30 7.04 -2.27
C MET A 141 4.94 7.98 -1.26
N GLY A 142 6.22 8.32 -1.47
CA GLY A 142 6.93 9.19 -0.53
C GLY A 142 7.41 8.45 0.69
N LYS A 143 8.40 9.01 1.35
CA LYS A 143 8.95 8.41 2.56
C LYS A 143 7.92 8.44 3.67
N ALA A 144 8.04 7.50 4.60
CA ALA A 144 7.12 7.39 5.73
C ALA A 144 7.18 8.62 6.63
N THR A 145 8.39 9.20 6.76
CA THR A 145 8.57 10.43 7.52
C THR A 145 9.12 11.48 6.60
N SER A 146 8.57 12.66 6.63
CA SER A 146 9.01 13.75 5.76
C SER A 146 9.69 14.85 6.55
#